data_be3c7cfb3eeb5901f1d88bb8aa2fa2b1
#
_entry.id   be3c7cfb3eeb5901f1d88bb8aa2fa2b1
#
_cell.length_a   1.000
_cell.length_b   1.000
_cell.length_c   1.000
_cell.angle_alpha   90.00
_cell.angle_beta   90.00
_cell.angle_gamma   90.00
#
_symmetry.space_group_name_H-M   'P 1'
#
loop_
_entity.id
_entity.type
_entity.pdbx_description
1 polymer ?
#
loop_
_entity_poly.entity_id
_entity_poly.type
_entity_poly.pdbx_seq_one_letter_code
_entity_poly.pdbx_strand_id
1 'polypeptide(L)'
;SFAHEVRLLAGGNGQVFEGDAIAAVAKAVLQAGVGYVGGYQGSPVSHLLDVMVQARDYLDSLGVHVEACTNEAAACAMLAASINYPIRGAVTWKSIVGTNVASDALSNIASAGVQGGALVVVGEDYGEGSSVVQERTHAFAMKSSVCLLDPRPDLPHLVRMVEHAFPLSEA
;
A
#
# COMPACT_ATOMS: atom_id res chain seq x y z
N SER A 1 17.96 -6.20 -9.88
CA SER A 1 18.27 -5.70 -8.52
C SER A 1 17.68 -4.32 -8.35
N PHE A 2 16.86 -4.11 -7.35
CA PHE A 2 16.24 -2.82 -7.00
C PHE A 2 17.13 -1.97 -6.07
N ALA A 3 18.44 -2.10 -6.19
CA ALA A 3 19.39 -1.44 -5.29
C ALA A 3 19.33 0.10 -5.36
N HIS A 4 18.90 0.66 -6.50
CA HIS A 4 18.67 2.09 -6.63
C HIS A 4 17.45 2.52 -5.82
N GLU A 5 16.33 1.85 -6.00
CA GLU A 5 15.06 2.12 -5.33
C GLU A 5 15.19 1.95 -3.81
N VAL A 6 15.89 0.91 -3.36
CA VAL A 6 16.19 0.72 -1.93
C VAL A 6 16.97 1.90 -1.35
N ARG A 7 17.96 2.45 -2.10
CA ARG A 7 18.68 3.66 -1.67
C ARG A 7 17.77 4.89 -1.61
N LEU A 8 16.79 5.01 -2.52
CA LEU A 8 15.82 6.10 -2.49
C LEU A 8 14.99 6.09 -1.22
N LEU A 9 14.64 4.90 -0.70
CA LEU A 9 13.90 4.78 0.56
C LEU A 9 14.67 5.37 1.74
N ALA A 10 16.00 5.24 1.76
CA ALA A 10 16.87 5.73 2.82
C ALA A 10 17.15 7.24 2.75
N GLY A 11 16.79 7.91 1.65
CA GLY A 11 17.02 9.36 1.47
C GLY A 11 16.39 10.20 2.60
N GLY A 12 17.16 11.13 3.15
CA GLY A 12 16.79 11.97 4.31
C GLY A 12 16.36 13.40 3.93
N ASN A 13 16.13 14.21 4.97
CA ASN A 13 15.75 15.62 4.82
C ASN A 13 16.76 16.42 4.01
N GLY A 14 16.26 17.28 3.13
CA GLY A 14 17.08 18.14 2.28
C GLY A 14 17.59 17.47 0.99
N GLN A 15 17.29 16.19 0.80
CA GLN A 15 17.57 15.50 -0.45
C GLN A 15 16.39 15.60 -1.41
N VAL A 16 16.69 15.85 -2.70
CA VAL A 16 15.68 15.80 -3.75
C VAL A 16 15.41 14.33 -4.08
N PHE A 17 14.14 13.95 -4.06
CA PHE A 17 13.72 12.63 -4.50
C PHE A 17 13.62 12.61 -6.02
N GLU A 18 14.35 11.71 -6.65
CA GLU A 18 14.30 11.42 -8.09
C GLU A 18 13.99 9.94 -8.29
N GLY A 19 12.75 9.62 -8.57
CA GLY A 19 12.27 8.24 -8.74
C GLY A 19 10.91 8.20 -9.42
N ASP A 20 10.43 7.00 -9.67
CA ASP A 20 9.10 6.78 -10.20
C ASP A 20 8.00 6.89 -9.12
N ALA A 21 6.74 6.80 -9.56
CA ALA A 21 5.59 6.91 -8.69
C ALA A 21 5.54 5.81 -7.61
N ILE A 22 5.97 4.59 -7.95
CA ILE A 22 5.96 3.45 -7.01
C ILE A 22 6.99 3.65 -5.91
N ALA A 23 8.19 4.09 -6.26
CA ALA A 23 9.23 4.42 -5.28
C ALA A 23 8.81 5.60 -4.39
N ALA A 24 8.12 6.60 -4.95
CA ALA A 24 7.56 7.72 -4.19
C ALA A 24 6.49 7.27 -3.20
N VAL A 25 5.57 6.38 -3.60
CA VAL A 25 4.56 5.78 -2.72
C VAL A 25 5.22 4.97 -1.62
N ALA A 26 6.19 4.11 -1.95
CA ALA A 26 6.93 3.31 -0.98
C ALA A 26 7.58 4.19 0.09
N LYS A 27 8.26 5.26 -0.33
CA LYS A 27 8.88 6.21 0.59
C LYS A 27 7.85 6.96 1.44
N ALA A 28 6.75 7.42 0.85
CA ALA A 28 5.69 8.13 1.58
C ALA A 28 5.02 7.24 2.65
N VAL A 29 4.81 5.96 2.35
CA VAL A 29 4.32 4.96 3.30
C VAL A 29 5.25 4.84 4.51
N LEU A 30 6.57 4.76 4.27
CA LEU A 30 7.56 4.70 5.36
C LEU A 30 7.61 6.01 6.16
N GLN A 31 7.56 7.16 5.50
CA GLN A 31 7.53 8.47 6.15
C GLN A 31 6.26 8.69 6.99
N ALA A 32 5.16 8.05 6.63
CA ALA A 32 3.94 8.05 7.42
C ALA A 32 4.04 7.22 8.72
N GLY A 33 5.16 6.53 8.95
CA GLY A 33 5.42 5.83 10.20
C GLY A 33 4.71 4.49 10.34
N VAL A 34 4.64 3.73 9.26
CA VAL A 34 4.07 2.37 9.31
C VAL A 34 4.95 1.44 10.14
N GLY A 35 4.34 0.54 10.89
CA GLY A 35 5.04 -0.53 11.60
C GLY A 35 5.11 -1.82 10.79
N TYR A 36 4.32 -1.95 9.73
CA TYR A 36 4.36 -3.12 8.86
C TYR A 36 3.88 -2.80 7.44
N VAL A 37 4.45 -3.51 6.48
CA VAL A 37 4.06 -3.48 5.07
C VAL A 37 3.94 -4.91 4.56
N GLY A 38 2.88 -5.19 3.82
CA GLY A 38 2.71 -6.48 3.20
C GLY A 38 2.00 -6.41 1.87
N GLY A 39 1.73 -7.58 1.31
CA GLY A 39 0.99 -7.61 0.07
C GLY A 39 1.12 -8.93 -0.66
N TYR A 40 0.51 -8.95 -1.83
CA TYR A 40 0.65 -10.01 -2.80
C TYR A 40 0.92 -9.41 -4.17
N GLN A 41 1.81 -10.05 -4.92
CA GLN A 41 2.27 -9.52 -6.20
C GLN A 41 1.18 -9.51 -7.26
N GLY A 42 1.18 -8.47 -8.07
CA GLY A 42 0.27 -8.31 -9.21
C GLY A 42 0.59 -7.01 -9.96
N SER A 43 0.76 -7.11 -11.28
CA SER A 43 1.00 -5.93 -12.11
C SER A 43 -0.22 -5.00 -12.09
N PRO A 44 -0.05 -3.67 -12.04
CA PRO A 44 1.20 -2.91 -12.20
C PRO A 44 1.91 -2.59 -10.87
N VAL A 45 1.45 -3.07 -9.72
CA VAL A 45 1.91 -2.63 -8.40
C VAL A 45 2.90 -3.58 -7.71
N SER A 46 3.26 -4.71 -8.35
CA SER A 46 4.24 -5.69 -7.81
C SER A 46 5.54 -5.05 -7.35
N HIS A 47 6.03 -4.06 -8.11
CA HIS A 47 7.29 -3.40 -7.87
C HIS A 47 7.38 -2.76 -6.46
N LEU A 48 6.26 -2.27 -5.93
CA LEU A 48 6.22 -1.72 -4.56
C LEU A 48 6.61 -2.79 -3.53
N LEU A 49 5.99 -3.95 -3.60
CA LEU A 49 6.28 -5.06 -2.68
C LEU A 49 7.69 -5.58 -2.88
N ASP A 50 8.15 -5.72 -4.13
CA ASP A 50 9.50 -6.20 -4.45
C ASP A 50 10.59 -5.30 -3.88
N VAL A 51 10.43 -3.98 -3.97
CA VAL A 51 11.35 -3.00 -3.38
C VAL A 51 11.36 -3.11 -1.85
N MET A 52 10.19 -3.21 -1.22
CA MET A 52 10.08 -3.35 0.23
C MET A 52 10.73 -4.66 0.73
N VAL A 53 10.50 -5.77 0.03
CA VAL A 53 11.12 -7.07 0.38
C VAL A 53 12.63 -7.01 0.24
N GLN A 54 13.16 -6.37 -0.80
CA GLN A 54 14.61 -6.21 -0.96
C GLN A 54 15.22 -5.21 0.03
N ALA A 55 14.43 -4.27 0.55
CA ALA A 55 14.86 -3.33 1.58
C ALA A 55 14.73 -3.89 3.01
N ARG A 56 14.42 -5.17 3.18
CA ARG A 56 14.10 -5.78 4.49
C ARG A 56 15.10 -5.43 5.59
N ASP A 57 16.40 -5.61 5.35
CA ASP A 57 17.42 -5.32 6.37
C ASP A 57 17.39 -3.85 6.83
N TYR A 58 17.14 -2.93 5.90
CA TYR A 58 16.96 -1.52 6.21
C TYR A 58 15.67 -1.27 6.99
N LEU A 59 14.56 -1.87 6.57
CA LEU A 59 13.26 -1.71 7.20
C LEU A 59 13.22 -2.33 8.59
N ASP A 60 13.85 -3.48 8.79
CA ASP A 60 14.03 -4.09 10.12
C ASP A 60 14.79 -3.15 11.07
N SER A 61 15.79 -2.41 10.57
CA SER A 61 16.50 -1.40 11.38
C SER A 61 15.62 -0.22 11.80
N LEU A 62 14.53 0.03 11.08
CA LEU A 62 13.50 1.02 11.41
C LEU A 62 12.34 0.44 12.25
N GLY A 63 12.35 -0.85 12.54
CA GLY A 63 11.27 -1.55 13.22
C GLY A 63 10.04 -1.79 12.34
N VAL A 64 10.20 -1.81 11.02
CA VAL A 64 9.13 -2.04 10.06
C VAL A 64 9.17 -3.49 9.57
N HIS A 65 8.13 -4.25 9.89
CA HIS A 65 7.97 -5.63 9.40
C HIS A 65 7.52 -5.65 7.94
N VAL A 66 8.13 -6.51 7.13
CA VAL A 66 7.76 -6.69 5.71
C VAL A 66 7.41 -8.14 5.41
N GLU A 67 6.23 -8.35 4.81
CA GLU A 67 5.72 -9.69 4.49
C GLU A 67 5.20 -9.79 3.05
N ALA A 68 5.76 -10.73 2.27
CA ALA A 68 5.14 -11.19 1.05
C ALA A 68 4.13 -12.29 1.41
N CYS A 69 2.87 -11.97 1.38
CA CYS A 69 1.80 -12.86 1.81
C CYS A 69 1.49 -13.95 0.78
N THR A 70 0.81 -15.00 1.19
CA THR A 70 0.44 -16.13 0.31
C THR A 70 -0.66 -15.78 -0.69
N ASN A 71 -1.49 -14.80 -0.38
CA ASN A 71 -2.51 -14.20 -1.25
C ASN A 71 -2.98 -12.87 -0.66
N GLU A 72 -3.87 -12.20 -1.36
CA GLU A 72 -4.39 -10.87 -0.99
C GLU A 72 -5.30 -10.92 0.24
N ALA A 73 -6.02 -12.01 0.45
CA ALA A 73 -6.83 -12.19 1.66
C ALA A 73 -5.93 -12.27 2.91
N ALA A 74 -4.80 -12.97 2.82
CA ALA A 74 -3.80 -13.02 3.89
C ALA A 74 -3.17 -11.64 4.13
N ALA A 75 -2.85 -10.89 3.06
CA ALA A 75 -2.34 -9.53 3.17
C ALA A 75 -3.36 -8.59 3.86
N CYS A 76 -4.62 -8.67 3.47
CA CYS A 76 -5.68 -7.90 4.10
C CYS A 76 -5.91 -8.31 5.56
N ALA A 77 -5.86 -9.61 5.86
CA ALA A 77 -5.97 -10.11 7.23
C ALA A 77 -4.81 -9.61 8.12
N MET A 78 -3.59 -9.49 7.58
CA MET A 78 -2.47 -8.88 8.29
C MET A 78 -2.76 -7.42 8.65
N LEU A 79 -3.43 -6.67 7.77
CA LEU A 79 -3.83 -5.28 8.01
C LEU A 79 -4.79 -5.15 9.22
N ALA A 80 -5.47 -6.23 9.61
CA ALA A 80 -6.29 -6.25 10.81
C ALA A 80 -5.50 -6.05 12.13
N ALA A 81 -4.18 -6.09 12.10
CA ALA A 81 -3.36 -5.68 13.26
C ALA A 81 -3.67 -4.24 13.68
N SER A 82 -3.97 -3.35 12.73
CA SER A 82 -4.36 -1.96 13.00
C SER A 82 -5.74 -1.82 13.66
N ILE A 83 -6.58 -2.85 13.68
CA ILE A 83 -7.83 -2.86 14.46
C ILE A 83 -7.52 -2.93 15.95
N ASN A 84 -6.57 -3.79 16.32
CA ASN A 84 -6.31 -4.13 17.72
C ASN A 84 -5.21 -3.27 18.35
N TYR A 85 -4.36 -2.66 17.54
CA TYR A 85 -3.19 -1.91 17.99
C TYR A 85 -3.08 -0.56 17.27
N PRO A 86 -2.58 0.49 17.93
CA PRO A 86 -2.37 1.81 17.33
C PRO A 86 -1.10 1.81 16.45
N ILE A 87 -1.05 0.88 15.49
CA ILE A 87 0.07 0.69 14.57
C ILE A 87 -0.45 0.92 13.15
N ARG A 88 0.20 1.82 12.42
CA ARG A 88 -0.07 2.04 11.00
C ARG A 88 0.44 0.88 10.17
N GLY A 89 -0.36 0.44 9.21
CA GLY A 89 0.00 -0.60 8.29
C GLY A 89 -0.39 -0.29 6.84
N ALA A 90 0.38 -0.82 5.91
CA ALA A 90 0.07 -0.71 4.49
C ALA A 90 0.18 -2.06 3.80
N VAL A 91 -0.74 -2.34 2.89
CA VAL A 91 -0.68 -3.53 2.04
C VAL A 91 -0.92 -3.17 0.58
N THR A 92 -0.46 -4.03 -0.32
CA THR A 92 -0.58 -3.78 -1.76
C THR A 92 -0.97 -5.04 -2.52
N TRP A 93 -1.79 -4.85 -3.55
CA TRP A 93 -2.16 -5.90 -4.51
C TRP A 93 -2.72 -5.31 -5.81
N LYS A 94 -2.93 -6.17 -6.80
CA LYS A 94 -3.63 -5.81 -8.03
C LYS A 94 -5.12 -5.63 -7.76
N SER A 95 -5.70 -4.54 -8.29
CA SER A 95 -7.08 -4.13 -8.02
C SER A 95 -8.10 -5.23 -8.18
N ILE A 96 -8.21 -5.78 -9.38
CA ILE A 96 -9.33 -6.67 -9.70
C ILE A 96 -9.26 -7.99 -8.99
N VAL A 97 -8.28 -8.81 -9.34
CA VAL A 97 -8.14 -10.12 -8.77
C VAL A 97 -7.87 -10.04 -7.26
N GLY A 98 -7.01 -9.12 -6.86
CA GLY A 98 -6.62 -8.98 -5.46
C GLY A 98 -7.74 -8.49 -4.57
N THR A 99 -8.47 -7.46 -4.99
CA THR A 99 -9.58 -6.93 -4.21
C THR A 99 -10.76 -7.91 -4.17
N ASN A 100 -10.98 -8.69 -5.22
CA ASN A 100 -11.94 -9.79 -5.18
C ASN A 100 -11.55 -10.85 -4.13
N VAL A 101 -10.29 -11.29 -4.13
CA VAL A 101 -9.78 -12.28 -3.17
C VAL A 101 -9.82 -11.74 -1.74
N ALA A 102 -9.48 -10.47 -1.54
CA ALA A 102 -9.45 -9.82 -0.22
C ALA A 102 -10.81 -9.29 0.25
N SER A 103 -11.86 -9.43 -0.55
CA SER A 103 -13.15 -8.75 -0.35
C SER A 103 -13.78 -8.97 1.02
N ASP A 104 -13.75 -10.20 1.55
CA ASP A 104 -14.30 -10.50 2.87
C ASP A 104 -13.45 -9.88 3.98
N ALA A 105 -12.14 -10.06 3.93
CA ALA A 105 -11.21 -9.48 4.91
C ALA A 105 -11.29 -7.94 4.93
N LEU A 106 -11.41 -7.31 3.76
CA LEU A 106 -11.59 -5.86 3.64
C LEU A 106 -12.91 -5.40 4.28
N SER A 107 -13.99 -6.13 4.07
CA SER A 107 -15.28 -5.84 4.71
C SER A 107 -15.21 -5.96 6.23
N ASN A 108 -14.46 -6.92 6.74
CA ASN A 108 -14.24 -7.08 8.18
C ASN A 108 -13.49 -5.89 8.78
N ILE A 109 -12.41 -5.43 8.14
CA ILE A 109 -11.65 -4.25 8.59
C ILE A 109 -12.52 -3.00 8.55
N ALA A 110 -13.24 -2.79 7.46
CA ALA A 110 -14.13 -1.64 7.28
C ALA A 110 -15.23 -1.60 8.33
N SER A 111 -15.77 -2.75 8.72
CA SER A 111 -16.84 -2.85 9.73
C SER A 111 -16.33 -2.64 11.15
N ALA A 112 -15.12 -3.10 11.45
CA ALA A 112 -14.51 -2.95 12.76
C ALA A 112 -13.95 -1.56 13.01
N GLY A 113 -13.51 -0.88 11.95
CA GLY A 113 -12.67 0.31 12.04
C GLY A 113 -11.26 -0.01 12.53
N VAL A 114 -10.39 0.96 12.60
CA VAL A 114 -8.99 0.77 12.98
C VAL A 114 -8.57 1.76 14.07
N GLN A 115 -7.66 1.34 14.95
CA GLN A 115 -7.01 2.22 15.93
C GLN A 115 -5.75 2.86 15.34
N GLY A 116 -4.99 2.07 14.57
CA GLY A 116 -3.88 2.57 13.76
C GLY A 116 -4.32 2.70 12.31
N GLY A 117 -3.78 3.66 11.58
CA GLY A 117 -4.15 3.89 10.19
C GLY A 117 -3.86 2.67 9.31
N ALA A 118 -4.78 2.37 8.40
CA ALA A 118 -4.68 1.26 7.46
C ALA A 118 -4.80 1.75 6.03
N LEU A 119 -3.84 1.39 5.19
CA LEU A 119 -3.79 1.77 3.78
C LEU A 119 -3.69 0.54 2.88
N VAL A 120 -4.54 0.50 1.87
CA VAL A 120 -4.42 -0.46 0.77
C VAL A 120 -4.02 0.29 -0.50
N VAL A 121 -2.86 -0.06 -1.04
CA VAL A 121 -2.38 0.44 -2.34
C VAL A 121 -2.76 -0.55 -3.41
N VAL A 122 -3.68 -0.18 -4.29
CA VAL A 122 -4.13 -1.04 -5.38
C VAL A 122 -3.62 -0.55 -6.72
N GLY A 123 -3.14 -1.48 -7.53
CA GLY A 123 -2.76 -1.18 -8.91
C GLY A 123 -3.86 -1.51 -9.89
N GLU A 124 -4.19 -0.58 -10.76
CA GLU A 124 -5.16 -0.77 -11.84
C GLU A 124 -4.49 -0.59 -13.20
N ASP A 125 -4.90 -1.38 -14.18
CA ASP A 125 -4.57 -1.21 -15.59
C ASP A 125 -5.85 -0.93 -16.38
N TYR A 126 -5.81 0.03 -17.24
CA TYR A 126 -6.90 0.33 -18.17
C TYR A 126 -6.48 0.08 -19.62
N GLY A 127 -7.44 -0.32 -20.44
CA GLY A 127 -7.21 -0.52 -21.86
C GLY A 127 -6.21 -1.65 -22.14
N GLU A 128 -5.13 -1.34 -22.83
CA GLU A 128 -4.10 -2.30 -23.26
C GLU A 128 -3.03 -2.61 -22.19
N GLY A 129 -3.32 -2.42 -20.91
CA GLY A 129 -2.43 -2.79 -19.83
C GLY A 129 -2.23 -4.30 -19.70
N SER A 130 -1.54 -4.72 -18.65
CA SER A 130 -1.25 -6.14 -18.39
C SER A 130 -2.41 -6.92 -17.79
N SER A 131 -3.56 -6.29 -17.57
CA SER A 131 -4.75 -6.94 -17.03
C SER A 131 -5.60 -7.60 -18.10
N VAL A 132 -5.90 -8.89 -17.91
CA VAL A 132 -6.87 -9.60 -18.74
C VAL A 132 -8.30 -9.15 -18.44
N VAL A 133 -8.59 -8.84 -17.16
CA VAL A 133 -9.89 -8.37 -16.70
C VAL A 133 -9.75 -6.92 -16.26
N GLN A 134 -10.63 -6.07 -16.77
CA GLN A 134 -10.62 -4.63 -16.56
C GLN A 134 -11.81 -4.22 -15.68
N GLU A 135 -11.60 -4.01 -14.42
CA GLU A 135 -12.59 -3.48 -13.51
C GLU A 135 -12.00 -2.31 -12.72
N ARG A 136 -12.82 -1.67 -11.88
CA ARG A 136 -12.41 -0.51 -11.12
C ARG A 136 -12.58 -0.72 -9.62
N THR A 137 -11.63 -0.24 -8.86
CA THR A 137 -11.63 -0.26 -7.39
C THR A 137 -12.83 0.49 -6.80
N HIS A 138 -13.40 1.47 -7.50
CA HIS A 138 -14.56 2.26 -7.05
C HIS A 138 -15.71 1.40 -6.55
N ALA A 139 -16.07 0.33 -7.28
CA ALA A 139 -17.15 -0.56 -6.89
C ALA A 139 -16.87 -1.28 -5.56
N PHE A 140 -15.64 -1.67 -5.33
CA PHE A 140 -15.21 -2.30 -4.07
C PHE A 140 -15.16 -1.33 -2.91
N ALA A 141 -14.70 -0.11 -3.13
CA ALA A 141 -14.70 0.94 -2.11
C ALA A 141 -16.14 1.26 -1.67
N MET A 142 -17.07 1.39 -2.61
CA MET A 142 -18.48 1.59 -2.32
C MET A 142 -19.09 0.41 -1.57
N LYS A 143 -18.84 -0.82 -2.02
CA LYS A 143 -19.34 -2.03 -1.36
C LYS A 143 -18.85 -2.16 0.07
N SER A 144 -17.60 -1.84 0.33
CA SER A 144 -16.96 -2.00 1.63
C SER A 144 -17.05 -0.74 2.50
N SER A 145 -17.63 0.34 1.97
CA SER A 145 -17.76 1.63 2.67
C SER A 145 -16.42 2.20 3.17
N VAL A 146 -15.38 2.06 2.34
CA VAL A 146 -14.05 2.61 2.62
C VAL A 146 -13.78 3.83 1.75
N CYS A 147 -12.95 4.74 2.25
CA CYS A 147 -12.48 5.88 1.46
C CYS A 147 -11.63 5.40 0.30
N LEU A 148 -11.84 5.96 -0.88
CA LEU A 148 -11.00 5.78 -2.04
C LEU A 148 -10.28 7.09 -2.36
N LEU A 149 -8.96 7.03 -2.44
CA LEU A 149 -8.12 8.13 -2.87
C LEU A 149 -7.63 7.84 -4.29
N ASP A 150 -7.94 8.73 -5.20
CA ASP A 150 -7.54 8.65 -6.62
C ASP A 150 -6.69 9.91 -6.96
N PRO A 151 -5.37 9.86 -6.68
CA PRO A 151 -4.51 11.03 -6.82
C PRO A 151 -4.27 11.40 -8.28
N ARG A 152 -4.02 12.68 -8.53
CA ARG A 152 -3.53 13.13 -9.82
C ARG A 152 -2.16 12.52 -10.12
N PRO A 153 -1.81 12.33 -11.41
CA PRO A 153 -0.56 11.69 -11.82
C PRO A 153 0.65 12.65 -11.70
N ASP A 154 0.82 13.26 -10.54
CA ASP A 154 2.02 14.04 -10.18
C ASP A 154 2.56 13.59 -8.82
N LEU A 155 3.86 13.47 -8.69
CA LEU A 155 4.50 12.92 -7.50
C LEU A 155 4.20 13.71 -6.21
N PRO A 156 4.25 15.07 -6.20
CA PRO A 156 3.91 15.81 -4.99
C PRO A 156 2.48 15.58 -4.50
N HIS A 157 1.53 15.47 -5.42
CA HIS A 157 0.14 15.20 -5.05
C HIS A 157 -0.03 13.76 -4.54
N LEU A 158 0.57 12.80 -5.23
CA LEU A 158 0.56 11.39 -4.85
C LEU A 158 1.11 11.18 -3.43
N VAL A 159 2.28 11.76 -3.13
CA VAL A 159 2.91 11.67 -1.81
C VAL A 159 2.01 12.27 -0.73
N ARG A 160 1.47 13.48 -0.95
CA ARG A 160 0.55 14.10 0.01
C ARG A 160 -0.70 13.26 0.26
N MET A 161 -1.23 12.59 -0.78
CA MET A 161 -2.41 11.73 -0.63
C MET A 161 -2.10 10.47 0.19
N VAL A 162 -0.92 9.87 0.00
CA VAL A 162 -0.46 8.74 0.83
C VAL A 162 -0.31 9.16 2.29
N GLU A 163 0.35 10.29 2.54
CA GLU A 163 0.52 10.82 3.90
C GLU A 163 -0.82 11.16 4.55
N HIS A 164 -1.78 11.71 3.79
CA HIS A 164 -3.12 12.06 4.28
C HIS A 164 -4.00 10.83 4.53
N ALA A 165 -3.76 9.73 3.83
CA ALA A 165 -4.55 8.51 3.96
C ALA A 165 -4.57 7.96 5.40
N PHE A 166 -3.44 8.03 6.11
CA PHE A 166 -3.35 7.50 7.47
C PHE A 166 -4.17 8.31 8.48
N PRO A 167 -4.03 9.63 8.62
CA PRO A 167 -4.91 10.42 9.47
C PRO A 167 -6.39 10.29 9.10
N LEU A 168 -6.71 10.17 7.80
CA LEU A 168 -8.08 9.96 7.35
C LEU A 168 -8.62 8.60 7.79
N SER A 169 -7.78 7.56 7.78
CA SER A 169 -8.14 6.22 8.23
C SER A 169 -8.30 6.14 9.75
N GLU A 170 -7.62 7.02 10.50
CA GLU A 170 -7.63 7.09 11.97
C GLU A 170 -8.80 7.94 12.51
N ALA A 171 -9.50 8.71 11.66
CA ALA A 171 -10.59 9.62 12.03
C ALA A 171 -11.93 8.89 12.19
#